data_ad546534aa304e876cf4d81261ee7b68
#
_entry.id   ad546534aa304e876cf4d81261ee7b68
#
_cell.length_a   1.000
_cell.length_b   1.000
_cell.length_c   1.000
_cell.angle_alpha   90.00
_cell.angle_beta   90.00
_cell.angle_gamma   90.00
#
_symmetry.space_group_name_H-M   'P 1'
#
loop_
_entity.id
_entity.type
_entity.pdbx_description
1 polymer ?
#
loop_
_entity_poly.entity_id
_entity_poly.type
_entity_poly.pdbx_seq_one_letter_code
_entity_poly.pdbx_strand_id
1 'polypeptide(L)'
;MRRLCIVLAIFAAAAIVGAAAPVAAVADGWRTYHNERYGTMIDYPDFFKAGPPPANNDGLAFKSPHGAEFSVFASYNALDFDLAGFRDFIVKNLNAGEVITYQARGDDWFVISGMKGGDRVFYERHLLSHGKQMTEGFVVSYPARLKQKYDPIVTRMSKSFRAGAGFQTPGKP
;
A
#
# COMPACT_ATOMS: atom_id res chain seq x y z
N MET A 1 79.69 30.60 -7.74
CA MET A 1 78.42 30.96 -7.11
C MET A 1 77.31 30.63 -8.06
N ARG A 2 76.65 29.47 -7.90
CA ARG A 2 75.54 29.03 -8.73
C ARG A 2 74.24 29.22 -7.93
N ARG A 3 73.39 30.09 -8.42
CA ARG A 3 72.03 30.33 -7.84
C ARG A 3 71.07 29.25 -8.33
N LEU A 4 70.54 28.47 -7.39
CA LEU A 4 69.54 27.44 -7.62
C LEU A 4 68.16 28.12 -7.57
N CYS A 5 67.46 28.18 -8.71
CA CYS A 5 66.05 28.60 -8.76
C CYS A 5 65.14 27.41 -8.47
N ILE A 6 64.44 27.45 -7.34
CA ILE A 6 63.42 26.49 -7.01
C ILE A 6 62.11 26.97 -7.63
N VAL A 7 61.62 26.22 -8.61
CA VAL A 7 60.24 26.43 -9.19
C VAL A 7 59.26 25.69 -8.35
N LEU A 8 58.36 26.42 -7.66
CA LEU A 8 57.28 25.88 -6.87
C LEU A 8 56.10 25.63 -7.82
N ALA A 9 55.80 24.36 -8.11
CA ALA A 9 54.60 23.97 -8.87
C ALA A 9 53.41 23.91 -7.92
N ILE A 10 52.45 24.82 -8.11
CA ILE A 10 51.19 24.83 -7.38
C ILE A 10 50.19 23.89 -8.12
N PHE A 11 49.90 22.74 -7.55
CA PHE A 11 48.81 21.87 -8.03
C PHE A 11 47.47 22.40 -7.50
N ALA A 12 46.65 22.95 -8.38
CA ALA A 12 45.29 23.31 -8.09
C ALA A 12 44.43 22.03 -8.17
N ALA A 13 43.98 21.50 -7.03
CA ALA A 13 43.02 20.41 -6.98
C ALA A 13 41.61 20.97 -7.29
N ALA A 14 41.09 20.65 -8.46
CA ALA A 14 39.70 20.94 -8.82
C ALA A 14 38.77 19.96 -8.07
N ALA A 15 38.02 20.45 -7.07
CA ALA A 15 36.99 19.70 -6.42
C ALA A 15 35.79 19.56 -7.37
N ILE A 16 35.53 18.34 -7.84
CA ILE A 16 34.32 18.03 -8.60
C ILE A 16 33.17 17.94 -7.59
N VAL A 17 32.42 19.02 -7.47
CA VAL A 17 31.13 19.01 -6.74
C VAL A 17 30.12 18.27 -7.62
N GLY A 18 29.91 17.00 -7.33
CA GLY A 18 28.84 16.19 -7.93
C GLY A 18 27.49 16.78 -7.54
N ALA A 19 26.81 17.46 -8.47
CA ALA A 19 25.44 17.88 -8.29
C ALA A 19 24.58 16.62 -8.22
N ALA A 20 24.11 16.26 -7.02
CA ALA A 20 23.05 15.28 -6.87
C ALA A 20 21.82 15.82 -7.60
N ALA A 21 21.40 15.15 -8.66
CA ALA A 21 20.14 15.50 -9.34
C ALA A 21 18.99 15.41 -8.32
N PRO A 22 18.11 16.41 -8.23
CA PRO A 22 16.97 16.33 -7.33
C PRO A 22 16.12 15.14 -7.76
N VAL A 23 15.89 14.20 -6.84
CA VAL A 23 14.87 13.18 -7.01
C VAL A 23 13.57 13.94 -7.23
N ALA A 24 13.02 13.86 -8.44
CA ALA A 24 11.77 14.52 -8.77
C ALA A 24 10.72 14.11 -7.72
N ALA A 25 10.29 15.10 -6.93
CA ALA A 25 9.18 14.92 -6.01
C ALA A 25 8.02 14.41 -6.83
N VAL A 26 7.52 13.21 -6.51
CA VAL A 26 6.29 12.68 -7.10
C VAL A 26 5.22 13.73 -6.77
N ALA A 27 4.69 14.38 -7.80
CA ALA A 27 3.62 15.36 -7.64
C ALA A 27 2.55 14.76 -6.73
N ASP A 28 2.18 15.50 -5.68
CA ASP A 28 1.32 15.07 -4.57
C ASP A 28 -0.16 14.91 -4.98
N GLY A 29 -0.42 14.22 -6.08
CA GLY A 29 -1.77 13.83 -6.47
C GLY A 29 -2.22 12.63 -5.63
N TRP A 30 -3.03 12.87 -4.61
CA TRP A 30 -3.76 11.85 -3.89
C TRP A 30 -5.25 12.00 -4.14
N ARG A 31 -5.96 10.87 -4.16
CA ARG A 31 -7.41 10.81 -4.28
C ARG A 31 -7.94 9.95 -3.15
N THR A 32 -9.20 10.15 -2.77
CA THR A 32 -9.90 9.28 -1.84
C THR A 32 -10.90 8.43 -2.62
N TYR A 33 -10.82 7.12 -2.46
CA TYR A 33 -11.89 6.20 -2.82
C TYR A 33 -12.90 6.16 -1.69
N HIS A 34 -14.16 6.20 -2.03
CA HIS A 34 -15.29 6.00 -1.13
C HIS A 34 -16.23 4.97 -1.75
N ASN A 35 -16.50 3.88 -1.03
CA ASN A 35 -17.50 2.90 -1.42
C ASN A 35 -18.88 3.37 -0.95
N GLU A 36 -19.77 3.68 -1.88
CA GLU A 36 -21.10 4.22 -1.56
C GLU A 36 -22.00 3.20 -0.84
N ARG A 37 -21.79 1.91 -1.08
CA ARG A 37 -22.60 0.84 -0.47
C ARG A 37 -22.24 0.56 0.98
N TYR A 38 -20.92 0.55 1.29
CA TYR A 38 -20.41 0.13 2.59
C TYR A 38 -19.74 1.26 3.37
N GLY A 39 -19.49 2.39 2.73
CA GLY A 39 -18.85 3.53 3.36
C GLY A 39 -17.32 3.44 3.49
N THR A 40 -16.72 2.31 3.15
CA THR A 40 -15.27 2.08 3.22
C THR A 40 -14.49 3.14 2.46
N MET A 41 -13.44 3.68 3.07
CA MET A 41 -12.64 4.75 2.48
C MET A 41 -11.14 4.45 2.53
N ILE A 42 -10.41 4.90 1.49
CA ILE A 42 -8.94 4.83 1.42
C ILE A 42 -8.39 5.94 0.53
N ASP A 43 -7.29 6.56 0.95
CA ASP A 43 -6.54 7.47 0.09
C ASP A 43 -5.55 6.68 -0.76
N TYR A 44 -5.38 7.08 -2.02
CA TYR A 44 -4.48 6.45 -2.97
C TYR A 44 -3.86 7.47 -3.92
N PRO A 45 -2.64 7.22 -4.45
CA PRO A 45 -2.04 8.11 -5.45
C PRO A 45 -2.85 8.18 -6.75
N ASP A 46 -2.94 9.35 -7.36
CA ASP A 46 -3.73 9.63 -8.57
C ASP A 46 -3.23 8.93 -9.84
N PHE A 47 -2.00 8.43 -9.83
CA PHE A 47 -1.48 7.61 -10.92
C PHE A 47 -2.10 6.19 -10.99
N PHE A 48 -2.77 5.75 -9.94
CA PHE A 48 -3.58 4.53 -10.02
C PHE A 48 -4.88 4.82 -10.80
N LYS A 49 -5.17 3.97 -11.76
CA LYS A 49 -6.38 4.06 -12.57
C LYS A 49 -7.36 2.98 -12.13
N ALA A 50 -8.59 3.39 -11.86
CA ALA A 50 -9.69 2.50 -11.52
C ALA A 50 -10.03 1.59 -12.70
N GLY A 51 -10.28 0.32 -12.39
CA GLY A 51 -10.92 -0.62 -13.30
C GLY A 51 -12.44 -0.44 -13.35
N PRO A 52 -13.14 -1.28 -14.11
CA PRO A 52 -14.60 -1.28 -14.10
C PRO A 52 -15.14 -1.70 -12.72
N PRO A 53 -16.17 -1.04 -12.21
CA PRO A 53 -16.78 -1.42 -10.95
C PRO A 53 -17.48 -2.78 -11.08
N PRO A 54 -17.42 -3.64 -10.04
CA PRO A 54 -18.17 -4.88 -10.01
C PRO A 54 -19.69 -4.60 -9.87
N ALA A 55 -20.51 -5.52 -10.38
CA ALA A 55 -21.97 -5.33 -10.40
C ALA A 55 -22.60 -5.19 -8.98
N ASN A 56 -21.99 -5.81 -7.99
CA ASN A 56 -22.46 -5.76 -6.59
C ASN A 56 -21.90 -4.56 -5.81
N ASN A 57 -21.03 -3.73 -6.41
CA ASN A 57 -20.41 -2.55 -5.81
C ASN A 57 -19.77 -2.81 -4.42
N ASP A 58 -19.13 -3.99 -4.26
CA ASP A 58 -18.50 -4.40 -3.01
C ASP A 58 -17.02 -3.96 -2.91
N GLY A 59 -16.50 -3.30 -3.94
CA GLY A 59 -15.13 -2.80 -3.96
C GLY A 59 -14.70 -2.29 -5.33
N LEU A 60 -13.41 -2.03 -5.48
CA LEU A 60 -12.83 -1.56 -6.74
C LEU A 60 -11.35 -1.96 -6.84
N ALA A 61 -10.94 -2.36 -8.04
CA ALA A 61 -9.55 -2.65 -8.35
C ALA A 61 -8.90 -1.49 -9.13
N PHE A 62 -7.61 -1.28 -8.89
CA PHE A 62 -6.83 -0.20 -9.48
C PHE A 62 -5.49 -0.71 -9.98
N LYS A 63 -4.99 -0.12 -11.05
CA LYS A 63 -3.66 -0.45 -11.62
C LYS A 63 -2.83 0.81 -11.83
N SER A 64 -1.52 0.69 -11.60
CA SER A 64 -0.56 1.75 -11.86
C SER A 64 0.22 1.49 -13.14
N PRO A 65 0.77 2.53 -13.80
CA PRO A 65 1.65 2.37 -14.97
C PRO A 65 3.00 1.70 -14.61
N HIS A 66 3.29 1.54 -13.32
CA HIS A 66 4.53 0.94 -12.82
C HIS A 66 4.39 -0.54 -12.46
N GLY A 67 3.25 -1.18 -12.80
CA GLY A 67 2.99 -2.59 -12.51
C GLY A 67 2.57 -2.87 -11.07
N ALA A 68 2.24 -1.85 -10.28
CA ALA A 68 1.55 -2.04 -9.01
C ALA A 68 0.03 -2.06 -9.24
N GLU A 69 -0.65 -2.79 -8.40
CA GLU A 69 -2.11 -2.89 -8.37
C GLU A 69 -2.59 -2.91 -6.93
N PHE A 70 -3.80 -2.40 -6.68
CA PHE A 70 -4.47 -2.58 -5.42
C PHE A 70 -5.97 -2.79 -5.62
N SER A 71 -6.58 -3.43 -4.63
CA SER A 71 -8.04 -3.57 -4.54
C SER A 71 -8.47 -3.15 -3.15
N VAL A 72 -9.63 -2.52 -3.06
CA VAL A 72 -10.33 -2.22 -1.80
C VAL A 72 -11.70 -2.86 -1.86
N PHE A 73 -12.15 -3.45 -0.78
CA PHE A 73 -13.39 -4.21 -0.74
C PHE A 73 -14.02 -4.21 0.64
N ALA A 74 -15.32 -4.48 0.67
CA ALA A 74 -16.11 -4.65 1.88
C ALA A 74 -17.22 -5.69 1.65
N SER A 75 -17.56 -6.43 2.69
CA SER A 75 -18.70 -7.35 2.67
C SER A 75 -19.30 -7.54 4.06
N TYR A 76 -20.50 -8.09 4.12
CA TYR A 76 -21.06 -8.57 5.38
C TYR A 76 -20.23 -9.73 5.93
N ASN A 77 -20.06 -9.78 7.25
CA ASN A 77 -19.44 -10.90 7.95
C ASN A 77 -20.42 -12.08 8.05
N ALA A 78 -20.81 -12.64 6.92
CA ALA A 78 -21.81 -13.69 6.83
C ALA A 78 -21.40 -15.02 7.50
N LEU A 79 -20.10 -15.19 7.76
CA LEU A 79 -19.56 -16.38 8.44
C LEU A 79 -19.34 -16.15 9.95
N ASP A 80 -19.77 -15.01 10.47
CA ASP A 80 -19.68 -14.62 11.88
C ASP A 80 -18.27 -14.77 12.46
N PHE A 81 -17.27 -14.38 11.67
CA PHE A 81 -15.88 -14.41 12.13
C PHE A 81 -15.67 -13.50 13.34
N ASP A 82 -14.89 -13.97 14.30
CA ASP A 82 -14.07 -13.09 15.11
C ASP A 82 -12.79 -12.69 14.36
N LEU A 83 -11.97 -11.80 14.94
CA LEU A 83 -10.76 -11.31 14.27
C LEU A 83 -9.76 -12.43 13.97
N ALA A 84 -9.62 -13.41 14.86
CA ALA A 84 -8.70 -14.52 14.69
C ALA A 84 -9.17 -15.46 13.57
N GLY A 85 -10.44 -15.83 13.57
CA GLY A 85 -11.06 -16.66 12.54
C GLY A 85 -11.01 -15.98 11.16
N PHE A 86 -11.25 -14.67 11.10
CA PHE A 86 -11.14 -13.91 9.85
C PHE A 86 -9.69 -13.93 9.32
N ARG A 87 -8.71 -13.67 10.18
CA ARG A 87 -7.29 -13.74 9.80
C ARG A 87 -6.92 -15.14 9.30
N ASP A 88 -7.31 -16.19 10.01
CA ASP A 88 -6.99 -17.56 9.65
C ASP A 88 -7.63 -17.97 8.32
N PHE A 89 -8.86 -17.48 8.06
CA PHE A 89 -9.51 -17.64 6.77
C PHE A 89 -8.71 -16.97 5.65
N ILE A 90 -8.26 -15.72 5.82
CA ILE A 90 -7.44 -15.02 4.81
C ILE A 90 -6.11 -15.76 4.58
N VAL A 91 -5.40 -16.12 5.64
CA VAL A 91 -4.10 -16.82 5.54
C VAL A 91 -4.24 -18.18 4.85
N LYS A 92 -5.29 -18.93 5.17
CA LYS A 92 -5.57 -20.24 4.54
C LYS A 92 -5.87 -20.14 3.05
N ASN A 93 -6.43 -19.00 2.61
CA ASN A 93 -6.85 -18.76 1.23
C ASN A 93 -5.85 -17.89 0.44
N LEU A 94 -4.64 -17.66 0.97
CA LEU A 94 -3.59 -16.99 0.22
C LEU A 94 -3.29 -17.75 -1.08
N ASN A 95 -2.93 -16.98 -2.10
CA ASN A 95 -2.58 -17.56 -3.40
C ASN A 95 -1.28 -18.37 -3.30
N ALA A 96 -1.15 -19.39 -4.16
CA ALA A 96 0.08 -20.16 -4.26
C ALA A 96 1.29 -19.26 -4.54
N GLY A 97 2.37 -19.48 -3.81
CA GLY A 97 3.60 -18.68 -3.91
C GLY A 97 3.61 -17.39 -3.08
N GLU A 98 2.56 -17.13 -2.28
CA GLU A 98 2.56 -16.05 -1.29
C GLU A 98 3.18 -16.53 0.03
N VAL A 99 4.22 -15.81 0.49
CA VAL A 99 4.94 -16.09 1.74
C VAL A 99 4.85 -14.88 2.66
N ILE A 100 4.21 -15.04 3.82
CA ILE A 100 4.08 -13.98 4.82
C ILE A 100 5.44 -13.78 5.51
N THR A 101 5.92 -12.53 5.52
CA THR A 101 7.16 -12.11 6.21
C THR A 101 6.92 -11.07 7.30
N TYR A 102 5.72 -10.49 7.34
CA TYR A 102 5.32 -9.50 8.35
C TYR A 102 3.84 -9.65 8.71
N GLN A 103 3.55 -9.51 10.00
CA GLN A 103 2.19 -9.48 10.52
C GLN A 103 2.07 -8.47 11.65
N ALA A 104 0.90 -7.82 11.75
CA ALA A 104 0.52 -6.97 12.85
C ALA A 104 -0.99 -7.05 13.10
N ARG A 105 -1.45 -6.73 14.31
CA ARG A 105 -2.87 -6.69 14.64
C ARG A 105 -3.18 -5.66 15.73
N GLY A 106 -4.41 -5.19 15.75
CA GLY A 106 -5.05 -4.47 16.86
C GLY A 106 -6.27 -5.24 17.35
N ASP A 107 -7.24 -4.51 17.91
CA ASP A 107 -8.45 -5.10 18.47
C ASP A 107 -9.46 -5.50 17.39
N ASP A 108 -9.52 -4.74 16.29
CA ASP A 108 -10.49 -4.88 15.20
C ASP A 108 -9.84 -4.95 13.80
N TRP A 109 -8.52 -5.04 13.71
CA TRP A 109 -7.79 -5.09 12.45
C TRP A 109 -6.58 -6.01 12.50
N PHE A 110 -6.17 -6.48 11.34
CA PHE A 110 -4.87 -7.13 11.14
C PHE A 110 -4.24 -6.73 9.81
N VAL A 111 -2.94 -6.94 9.74
CA VAL A 111 -2.10 -6.78 8.55
C VAL A 111 -1.33 -8.05 8.33
N ILE A 112 -1.25 -8.47 7.08
CA ILE A 112 -0.29 -9.45 6.58
C ILE A 112 0.44 -8.85 5.38
N SER A 113 1.73 -9.12 5.28
CA SER A 113 2.56 -8.68 4.17
C SER A 113 3.67 -9.68 3.92
N GLY A 114 4.16 -9.71 2.69
CA GLY A 114 5.20 -10.65 2.33
C GLY A 114 5.57 -10.59 0.85
N MET A 115 6.02 -11.75 0.36
CA MET A 115 6.45 -11.92 -1.02
C MET A 115 5.49 -12.83 -1.78
N LYS A 116 5.26 -12.50 -3.04
CA LYS A 116 4.47 -13.28 -3.99
C LYS A 116 5.33 -13.60 -5.21
N GLY A 117 5.46 -14.88 -5.55
CA GLY A 117 6.24 -15.34 -6.72
C GLY A 117 7.73 -14.97 -6.66
N GLY A 118 8.24 -14.53 -5.52
CA GLY A 118 9.65 -14.16 -5.31
C GLY A 118 10.04 -12.76 -5.80
N ASP A 119 9.25 -12.11 -6.64
CA ASP A 119 9.57 -10.82 -7.28
C ASP A 119 8.58 -9.68 -6.97
N ARG A 120 7.51 -9.97 -6.23
CA ARG A 120 6.50 -8.98 -5.83
C ARG A 120 6.36 -8.92 -4.32
N VAL A 121 6.16 -7.72 -3.80
CA VAL A 121 5.67 -7.50 -2.43
C VAL A 121 4.15 -7.48 -2.47
N PHE A 122 3.51 -8.08 -1.47
CA PHE A 122 2.09 -7.85 -1.17
C PHE A 122 1.93 -7.28 0.23
N TYR A 123 0.88 -6.50 0.43
CA TYR A 123 0.46 -5.96 1.71
C TYR A 123 -1.06 -5.96 1.76
N GLU A 124 -1.61 -6.52 2.82
CA GLU A 124 -3.05 -6.58 3.07
C GLU A 124 -3.35 -6.03 4.45
N ARG A 125 -4.35 -5.16 4.52
CA ARG A 125 -4.93 -4.72 5.78
C ARG A 125 -6.43 -5.01 5.78
N HIS A 126 -6.90 -5.62 6.85
CA HIS A 126 -8.28 -6.02 7.04
C HIS A 126 -8.83 -5.41 8.32
N LEU A 127 -10.11 -5.05 8.29
CA LEU A 127 -10.88 -4.56 9.43
C LEU A 127 -12.08 -5.49 9.66
N LEU A 128 -12.41 -5.67 10.94
CA LEU A 128 -13.67 -6.25 11.38
C LEU A 128 -14.47 -5.14 12.06
N SER A 129 -15.33 -4.46 11.30
CA SER A 129 -15.97 -3.20 11.67
C SER A 129 -17.45 -3.36 12.08
N HIS A 130 -18.07 -2.26 12.49
CA HIS A 130 -19.50 -2.19 12.84
C HIS A 130 -19.96 -3.28 13.82
N GLY A 131 -19.21 -3.44 14.93
CA GLY A 131 -19.52 -4.47 15.92
C GLY A 131 -19.41 -5.90 15.36
N LYS A 132 -18.45 -6.12 14.46
CA LYS A 132 -18.17 -7.37 13.73
C LYS A 132 -19.18 -7.73 12.62
N GLN A 133 -20.06 -6.82 12.24
CA GLN A 133 -21.02 -7.07 11.17
C GLN A 133 -20.41 -7.02 9.76
N MET A 134 -19.25 -6.37 9.63
CA MET A 134 -18.58 -6.13 8.34
C MET A 134 -17.12 -6.59 8.35
N THR A 135 -16.72 -7.17 7.22
CA THR A 135 -15.30 -7.38 6.88
C THR A 135 -14.92 -6.40 5.77
N GLU A 136 -13.87 -5.65 5.99
CA GLU A 136 -13.36 -4.68 5.03
C GLU A 136 -11.87 -4.88 4.83
N GLY A 137 -11.36 -4.59 3.65
CA GLY A 137 -9.93 -4.78 3.39
C GLY A 137 -9.44 -4.02 2.18
N PHE A 138 -8.13 -3.84 2.15
CA PHE A 138 -7.43 -3.53 0.91
C PHE A 138 -6.17 -4.38 0.80
N VAL A 139 -5.86 -4.71 -0.44
CA VAL A 139 -4.67 -5.47 -0.84
C VAL A 139 -3.92 -4.64 -1.84
N VAL A 140 -2.61 -4.48 -1.67
CA VAL A 140 -1.74 -3.86 -2.66
C VAL A 140 -0.58 -4.81 -2.99
N SER A 141 -0.25 -4.89 -4.29
CA SER A 141 0.89 -5.68 -4.76
C SER A 141 1.71 -4.86 -5.75
N TYR A 142 3.03 -4.93 -5.62
CA TYR A 142 3.96 -4.18 -6.48
C TYR A 142 5.28 -4.93 -6.67
N PRO A 143 6.01 -4.67 -7.78
CA PRO A 143 7.33 -5.28 -8.01
C PRO A 143 8.30 -4.98 -6.87
N ALA A 144 9.01 -5.99 -6.35
CA ALA A 144 9.92 -5.86 -5.21
C ALA A 144 11.01 -4.81 -5.42
N ARG A 145 11.48 -4.62 -6.68
CA ARG A 145 12.42 -3.54 -7.05
C ARG A 145 11.92 -2.13 -6.79
N LEU A 146 10.60 -1.97 -6.60
CA LEU A 146 9.97 -0.66 -6.30
C LEU A 146 9.66 -0.48 -4.81
N LYS A 147 10.16 -1.36 -3.93
CA LYS A 147 9.85 -1.35 -2.50
C LYS A 147 10.12 0.02 -1.86
N GLN A 148 11.27 0.61 -2.10
CA GLN A 148 11.63 1.92 -1.54
C GLN A 148 10.64 3.03 -1.94
N LYS A 149 10.09 2.98 -3.16
CA LYS A 149 9.08 3.94 -3.64
C LYS A 149 7.71 3.67 -3.02
N TYR A 150 7.32 2.39 -2.88
CA TYR A 150 5.96 2.03 -2.47
C TYR A 150 5.77 1.94 -0.95
N ASP A 151 6.80 1.68 -0.16
CA ASP A 151 6.68 1.61 1.31
C ASP A 151 6.01 2.87 1.94
N PRO A 152 6.44 4.11 1.62
CA PRO A 152 5.74 5.30 2.13
C PRO A 152 4.32 5.45 1.59
N ILE A 153 4.07 5.04 0.33
CA ILE A 153 2.73 5.05 -0.27
C ILE A 153 1.81 4.10 0.49
N VAL A 154 2.21 2.85 0.67
CA VAL A 154 1.44 1.82 1.39
C VAL A 154 1.20 2.24 2.84
N THR A 155 2.19 2.86 3.48
CA THR A 155 2.05 3.41 4.84
C THR A 155 0.95 4.46 4.90
N ARG A 156 0.87 5.40 3.95
CA ARG A 156 -0.18 6.41 3.89
C ARG A 156 -1.54 5.79 3.56
N MET A 157 -1.60 4.88 2.59
CA MET A 157 -2.83 4.12 2.27
C MET A 157 -3.36 3.41 3.52
N SER A 158 -2.49 2.71 4.25
CA SER A 158 -2.86 1.98 5.46
C SER A 158 -3.37 2.89 6.58
N LYS A 159 -2.78 4.07 6.76
CA LYS A 159 -3.22 5.06 7.77
C LYS A 159 -4.56 5.70 7.41
N SER A 160 -4.86 5.88 6.14
CA SER A 160 -6.11 6.47 5.67
C SER A 160 -7.27 5.47 5.57
N PHE A 161 -6.95 4.17 5.52
CA PHE A 161 -7.96 3.10 5.37
C PHE A 161 -8.83 3.01 6.62
N ARG A 162 -10.14 3.14 6.42
CA ARG A 162 -11.13 3.15 7.49
C ARG A 162 -12.50 2.69 7.02
N ALA A 163 -13.26 2.13 7.93
CA ALA A 163 -14.70 1.93 7.80
C ALA A 163 -15.41 3.29 7.72
N GLY A 164 -16.43 3.37 6.90
CA GLY A 164 -17.27 4.58 6.81
C GLY A 164 -18.38 4.60 7.84
N ALA A 165 -18.91 5.79 8.09
CA ALA A 165 -20.08 5.97 8.96
C ALA A 165 -21.42 5.56 8.28
N GLY A 166 -21.40 5.25 6.98
CA GLY A 166 -22.61 5.11 6.16
C GLY A 166 -23.20 3.72 6.05
N PHE A 167 -22.67 2.74 6.76
CA PHE A 167 -23.28 1.40 6.75
C PHE A 167 -24.65 1.43 7.40
N GLN A 168 -25.69 1.22 6.59
CA GLN A 168 -27.03 0.97 7.11
C GLN A 168 -27.23 -0.53 7.20
N THR A 169 -27.43 -1.05 8.41
CA THR A 169 -27.86 -2.44 8.58
C THR A 169 -29.13 -2.62 7.75
N PRO A 170 -29.18 -3.57 6.79
CA PRO A 170 -30.44 -3.87 6.13
C PRO A 170 -31.46 -4.18 7.21
N GLY A 171 -32.59 -3.48 7.17
CA GLY A 171 -33.64 -3.67 8.16
C GLY A 171 -33.90 -5.17 8.27
N LYS A 172 -33.80 -5.70 9.48
CA LYS A 172 -34.21 -7.07 9.76
C LYS A 172 -35.71 -7.13 9.43
N PRO A 173 -36.16 -8.06 8.56
CA PRO A 173 -37.56 -8.18 8.21
C PRO A 173 -38.44 -8.44 9.44
#